data_f2eeb6f0c5b5da36e26d062faa07e3a9
#
_entry.id   f2eeb6f0c5b5da36e26d062faa07e3a9
#
_cell.length_a   1.000
_cell.length_b   1.000
_cell.length_c   1.000
_cell.angle_alpha   90.00
_cell.angle_beta   90.00
_cell.angle_gamma   90.00
#
_symmetry.space_group_name_H-M   'P 1'
#
loop_
_entity.id
_entity.type
_entity.pdbx_description
1 polymer ?
#
loop_
_entity_poly.entity_id
_entity_poly.type
_entity_poly.pdbx_seq_one_letter_code
_entity_poly.pdbx_strand_id
1 'polypeptide(L)'
;MRTRIITIITLLLSTPMIIAQKSMDEIDRESFAAKLSPIEVKGIQMTEAGNIPLVRDTPAKISLDGTWQLAEGGSEKERLHTIWTDQIPARVPGSIHTALVENEIIPDPYIGQNDSIAEKQSYKTWWMKREFELDSPSSHCILSFGGIANKCTIWLNGKLLGTHEGMFGGPDFSIGNYLKNKNTLIV
;
A
#
# COMPACT_ATOMS: atom_id res chain seq x y z
N MET A 1 9.67 -19.92 12.05
CA MET A 1 10.08 -18.53 11.74
C MET A 1 8.86 -17.81 11.23
N ARG A 2 8.34 -16.80 11.97
CA ARG A 2 7.07 -16.14 11.61
C ARG A 2 7.33 -14.97 10.67
N THR A 3 6.80 -15.02 9.48
CA THR A 3 6.82 -13.88 8.53
C THR A 3 5.73 -12.88 8.95
N ARG A 4 6.11 -11.65 9.18
CA ARG A 4 5.17 -10.56 9.46
C ARG A 4 4.94 -9.76 8.20
N ILE A 5 3.69 -9.58 7.81
CA ILE A 5 3.28 -8.77 6.66
C ILE A 5 2.73 -7.45 7.19
N ILE A 6 3.30 -6.35 6.76
CA ILE A 6 2.78 -5.00 7.03
C ILE A 6 2.04 -4.55 5.77
N THR A 7 0.75 -4.34 5.86
CA THR A 7 -0.09 -3.93 4.72
C THR A 7 -0.57 -2.51 4.92
N ILE A 8 -0.32 -1.67 3.94
CA ILE A 8 -0.86 -0.31 3.84
C ILE A 8 -1.90 -0.32 2.74
N ILE A 9 -3.09 0.13 3.03
CA ILE A 9 -4.24 0.07 2.12
C ILE A 9 -4.41 1.40 1.39
N THR A 10 -4.63 1.28 0.16
CA THR A 10 -5.13 2.03 -0.99
C THR A 10 -5.52 3.49 -0.79
N LEU A 11 -4.81 4.35 -1.52
CA LEU A 11 -5.27 5.69 -1.90
C LEU A 11 -6.25 5.53 -3.07
N LEU A 12 -7.55 5.62 -2.84
CA LEU A 12 -8.57 5.55 -3.88
C LEU A 12 -9.05 6.96 -4.26
N LEU A 13 -8.75 7.36 -5.48
CA LEU A 13 -9.49 8.41 -6.17
C LEU A 13 -10.69 7.75 -6.86
N SER A 14 -11.89 7.92 -6.31
CA SER A 14 -13.11 7.42 -6.92
C SER A 14 -13.61 8.40 -7.98
N THR A 15 -13.36 8.13 -9.25
CA THR A 15 -14.26 8.57 -10.31
C THR A 15 -15.20 7.42 -10.63
N PRO A 16 -16.51 7.61 -10.73
CA PRO A 16 -17.42 6.56 -11.15
C PRO A 16 -17.26 6.34 -12.66
N MET A 17 -16.44 5.40 -13.03
CA MET A 17 -16.43 4.88 -14.39
C MET A 17 -17.50 3.78 -14.46
N ILE A 18 -18.62 4.10 -15.09
CA ILE A 18 -19.64 3.11 -15.46
C ILE A 18 -19.01 2.22 -16.53
N ILE A 19 -18.42 1.13 -16.10
CA ILE A 19 -18.02 0.05 -17.00
C ILE A 19 -19.27 -0.84 -17.13
N ALA A 20 -19.81 -0.90 -18.35
CA ALA A 20 -20.83 -1.87 -18.70
C ALA A 20 -20.30 -3.26 -18.37
N GLN A 21 -20.83 -3.86 -17.32
CA GLN A 21 -20.53 -5.20 -16.89
C GLN A 21 -21.17 -6.16 -17.89
N LYS A 22 -20.39 -6.53 -18.90
CA LYS A 22 -20.73 -7.66 -19.75
C LYS A 22 -20.66 -8.89 -18.86
N SER A 23 -21.79 -9.57 -18.67
CA SER A 23 -21.86 -10.71 -17.77
C SER A 23 -20.83 -11.76 -18.17
N MET A 24 -20.05 -12.23 -17.22
CA MET A 24 -19.08 -13.32 -17.38
C MET A 24 -19.76 -14.70 -17.50
N ASP A 25 -21.04 -14.74 -17.78
CA ASP A 25 -21.85 -15.96 -17.85
C ASP A 25 -21.71 -16.71 -19.19
N GLU A 26 -20.95 -16.18 -20.15
CA GLU A 26 -20.74 -16.78 -21.46
C GLU A 26 -19.33 -17.33 -21.70
N ILE A 27 -18.54 -17.48 -20.63
CA ILE A 27 -17.35 -18.31 -20.74
C ILE A 27 -17.82 -19.74 -20.46
N ASP A 28 -17.96 -20.49 -21.53
CA ASP A 28 -18.30 -21.90 -21.51
C ASP A 28 -17.34 -22.68 -20.60
N ARG A 29 -17.76 -22.86 -19.32
CA ARG A 29 -17.00 -23.60 -18.31
C ARG A 29 -16.74 -25.05 -18.72
N GLU A 30 -17.58 -25.62 -19.57
CA GLU A 30 -17.41 -26.98 -20.06
C GLU A 30 -16.24 -27.07 -21.05
N SER A 31 -16.03 -26.05 -21.88
CA SER A 31 -14.91 -26.04 -22.83
C SER A 31 -13.55 -25.86 -22.14
N PHE A 32 -13.52 -25.24 -20.97
CA PHE A 32 -12.29 -25.08 -20.17
C PHE A 32 -11.96 -26.35 -19.39
N ALA A 33 -12.97 -27.01 -18.84
CA ALA A 33 -12.79 -28.27 -18.13
C ALA A 33 -12.37 -29.42 -19.05
N ALA A 34 -12.87 -29.43 -20.30
CA ALA A 34 -12.52 -30.45 -21.28
C ALA A 34 -11.06 -30.34 -21.82
N LYS A 35 -10.40 -29.19 -21.63
CA LYS A 35 -9.00 -29.00 -22.04
C LYS A 35 -7.99 -29.40 -20.97
N LEU A 36 -8.43 -29.64 -19.75
CA LEU A 36 -7.60 -30.19 -18.70
C LEU A 36 -7.67 -31.69 -18.75
N SER A 37 -6.92 -32.32 -19.66
CA SER A 37 -6.69 -33.77 -19.62
C SER A 37 -6.12 -34.11 -18.25
N PRO A 38 -6.68 -35.12 -17.52
CA PRO A 38 -6.08 -35.51 -16.26
C PRO A 38 -4.66 -36.00 -16.56
N ILE A 39 -3.69 -35.35 -15.94
CA ILE A 39 -2.30 -35.81 -15.95
C ILE A 39 -2.30 -37.13 -15.15
N GLU A 40 -2.26 -38.26 -15.84
CA GLU A 40 -2.12 -39.55 -15.23
C GLU A 40 -0.69 -39.66 -14.67
N VAL A 41 -0.51 -39.33 -13.41
CA VAL A 41 0.77 -39.50 -12.73
C VAL A 41 0.88 -40.97 -12.34
N LYS A 42 1.44 -41.76 -13.24
CA LYS A 42 1.79 -43.17 -12.94
C LYS A 42 3.01 -43.20 -12.01
N GLY A 43 2.82 -43.69 -10.80
CA GLY A 43 3.94 -44.18 -9.98
C GLY A 43 4.31 -43.37 -8.73
N ILE A 44 3.47 -42.49 -8.23
CA ILE A 44 3.66 -41.96 -6.87
C ILE A 44 2.88 -42.88 -5.92
N GLN A 45 3.56 -43.84 -5.31
CA GLN A 45 3.02 -44.50 -4.12
C GLN A 45 3.02 -43.42 -3.02
N MET A 46 1.83 -42.95 -2.66
CA MET A 46 1.66 -42.19 -1.45
C MET A 46 1.92 -43.10 -0.27
N THR A 47 3.14 -43.14 0.23
CA THR A 47 3.39 -43.56 1.61
C THR A 47 2.51 -42.69 2.48
N GLU A 48 1.75 -43.29 3.41
CA GLU A 48 0.96 -42.55 4.39
C GLU A 48 1.85 -41.49 5.02
N ALA A 49 1.70 -40.27 4.55
CA ALA A 49 2.30 -39.14 5.19
C ALA A 49 1.64 -39.05 6.57
N GLY A 50 2.39 -39.47 7.57
CA GLY A 50 1.97 -39.26 8.95
C GLY A 50 1.48 -37.81 9.08
N ASN A 51 0.42 -37.61 9.83
CA ASN A 51 -0.22 -36.31 10.10
C ASN A 51 0.85 -35.28 10.49
N ILE A 52 1.48 -34.67 9.49
CA ILE A 52 2.29 -33.49 9.71
C ILE A 52 1.26 -32.38 9.92
N PRO A 53 1.09 -31.87 11.14
CA PRO A 53 0.18 -30.76 11.36
C PRO A 53 0.68 -29.62 10.49
N LEU A 54 -0.07 -29.27 9.45
CA LEU A 54 0.12 -28.04 8.71
C LEU A 54 -0.19 -26.90 9.70
N VAL A 55 0.79 -26.56 10.52
CA VAL A 55 0.76 -25.32 11.29
C VAL A 55 0.81 -24.22 10.25
N ARG A 56 -0.36 -23.78 9.79
CA ARG A 56 -0.50 -22.54 9.07
C ARG A 56 -0.28 -21.42 10.08
N ASP A 57 0.97 -21.11 10.32
CA ASP A 57 1.31 -19.85 10.97
C ASP A 57 0.77 -18.73 10.09
N THR A 58 -0.41 -18.24 10.44
CA THR A 58 -0.95 -17.05 9.79
C THR A 58 0.03 -15.92 10.09
N PRO A 59 0.64 -15.29 9.07
CA PRO A 59 1.61 -14.23 9.32
C PRO A 59 0.92 -13.11 10.09
N ALA A 60 1.57 -12.62 11.15
CA ALA A 60 1.05 -11.49 11.90
C ALA A 60 1.01 -10.27 10.98
N LYS A 61 -0.18 -9.67 10.83
CA LYS A 61 -0.41 -8.50 9.99
C LYS A 61 -0.56 -7.27 10.88
N ILE A 62 0.19 -6.23 10.58
CA ILE A 62 0.11 -4.92 11.24
C ILE A 62 -0.38 -3.92 10.19
N SER A 63 -1.46 -3.21 10.47
CA SER A 63 -1.91 -2.11 9.62
C SER A 63 -1.18 -0.82 10.02
N LEU A 64 -0.73 -0.09 9.00
CA LEU A 64 -0.22 1.27 9.14
C LEU A 64 -1.24 2.33 8.71
N ASP A 65 -2.49 1.94 8.49
CA ASP A 65 -3.59 2.86 8.25
C ASP A 65 -3.81 3.80 9.44
N GLY A 66 -4.53 4.88 9.18
CA GLY A 66 -4.87 5.87 10.19
C GLY A 66 -4.23 7.22 9.92
N THR A 67 -3.85 7.94 10.96
CA THR A 67 -3.32 9.31 10.81
C THR A 67 -1.83 9.29 10.51
N TRP A 68 -1.47 9.92 9.41
CA TRP A 68 -0.11 10.20 8.96
C TRP A 68 0.15 11.71 9.07
N GLN A 69 1.39 12.10 8.89
CA GLN A 69 1.80 13.49 8.76
C GLN A 69 1.99 13.80 7.28
N LEU A 70 1.44 14.91 6.81
CA LEU A 70 1.55 15.40 5.43
C LEU A 70 2.26 16.74 5.43
N ALA A 71 3.23 16.94 4.56
CA ALA A 71 3.93 18.21 4.39
C ALA A 71 4.16 18.52 2.90
N GLU A 72 4.14 19.80 2.55
CA GLU A 72 4.38 20.29 1.19
C GLU A 72 5.87 20.55 0.95
N GLY A 73 6.37 20.22 -0.23
CA GLY A 73 7.70 20.63 -0.71
C GLY A 73 8.87 20.18 0.17
N GLY A 74 9.96 20.94 0.10
CA GLY A 74 11.21 20.57 0.78
C GLY A 74 12.09 19.63 -0.04
N SER A 75 13.36 19.57 0.29
CA SER A 75 14.30 18.63 -0.32
C SER A 75 14.23 17.27 0.37
N GLU A 76 14.61 16.22 -0.34
CA GLU A 76 14.75 14.87 0.23
C GLU A 76 15.59 14.87 1.51
N LYS A 77 16.73 15.58 1.49
CA LYS A 77 17.61 15.67 2.66
C LYS A 77 16.90 16.27 3.87
N GLU A 78 16.11 17.32 3.68
CA GLU A 78 15.33 17.92 4.76
C GLU A 78 14.26 16.96 5.27
N ARG A 79 13.47 16.40 4.39
CA ARG A 79 12.34 15.53 4.76
C ARG A 79 12.77 14.21 5.42
N LEU A 80 13.93 13.68 5.09
CA LEU A 80 14.44 12.46 5.69
C LEU A 80 15.19 12.69 7.02
N HIS A 81 15.78 13.87 7.25
CA HIS A 81 16.70 14.07 8.35
C HIS A 81 16.35 15.19 9.33
N THR A 82 15.26 15.91 9.10
CA THR A 82 14.83 16.99 10.01
C THR A 82 13.49 16.69 10.66
N ILE A 83 13.20 17.40 11.74
CA ILE A 83 11.87 17.41 12.36
C ILE A 83 10.97 18.26 11.47
N TRP A 84 9.82 17.73 11.11
CA TRP A 84 8.82 18.46 10.35
C TRP A 84 8.07 19.41 11.27
N THR A 85 8.03 20.68 10.93
CA THR A 85 7.33 21.72 11.69
C THR A 85 6.11 22.26 10.95
N ASP A 86 5.98 21.95 9.67
CA ASP A 86 4.96 22.41 8.74
C ASP A 86 3.95 21.32 8.35
N GLN A 87 3.93 20.23 9.12
CA GLN A 87 3.06 19.09 8.83
C GLN A 87 1.62 19.30 9.29
N ILE A 88 0.72 18.70 8.55
CA ILE A 88 -0.69 18.57 8.91
C ILE A 88 -1.06 17.10 9.02
N PRO A 89 -2.11 16.73 9.78
CA PRO A 89 -2.62 15.38 9.80
C PRO A 89 -3.26 15.01 8.47
N ALA A 90 -2.99 13.79 8.01
CA ALA A 90 -3.60 13.22 6.81
C ALA A 90 -4.06 11.80 7.09
N ARG A 91 -5.23 11.45 6.62
CA ARG A 91 -5.81 10.13 6.79
C ARG A 91 -5.33 9.17 5.72
N VAL A 92 -4.93 7.96 6.11
CA VAL A 92 -4.62 6.86 5.19
C VAL A 92 -5.53 5.68 5.55
N PRO A 93 -6.29 5.11 4.58
CA PRO A 93 -6.40 5.53 3.19
C PRO A 93 -7.08 6.90 3.04
N GLY A 94 -6.64 7.66 2.06
CA GLY A 94 -7.16 8.99 1.78
C GLY A 94 -6.37 9.68 0.67
N SER A 95 -6.70 10.92 0.36
CA SER A 95 -6.00 11.73 -0.64
C SER A 95 -5.38 12.98 -0.02
N ILE A 96 -4.39 13.53 -0.69
CA ILE A 96 -3.78 14.82 -0.33
C ILE A 96 -4.87 15.91 -0.30
N HIS A 97 -5.74 15.93 -1.31
CA HIS A 97 -6.82 16.91 -1.39
C HIS A 97 -7.79 16.81 -0.20
N THR A 98 -8.16 15.59 0.18
CA THR A 98 -9.01 15.38 1.36
C THR A 98 -8.34 15.92 2.61
N ALA A 99 -7.06 15.64 2.80
CA ALA A 99 -6.31 16.16 3.95
C ALA A 99 -6.25 17.70 3.95
N LEU A 100 -6.06 18.33 2.80
CA LEU A 100 -6.02 19.79 2.67
C LEU A 100 -7.38 20.44 2.97
N VAL A 101 -8.48 19.83 2.56
CA VAL A 101 -9.83 20.30 2.88
C VAL A 101 -10.14 20.10 4.36
N GLU A 102 -9.84 18.94 4.92
CA GLU A 102 -10.07 18.64 6.35
C GLU A 102 -9.27 19.56 7.29
N ASN A 103 -8.13 20.08 6.82
CA ASN A 103 -7.32 21.05 7.58
C ASN A 103 -7.56 22.51 7.16
N GLU A 104 -8.63 22.78 6.41
CA GLU A 104 -9.05 24.13 5.97
C GLU A 104 -7.99 24.91 5.16
N ILE A 105 -7.06 24.20 4.50
CA ILE A 105 -5.99 24.82 3.68
C ILE A 105 -6.50 25.16 2.29
N ILE A 106 -7.40 24.34 1.74
CA ILE A 106 -8.11 24.62 0.51
C ILE A 106 -9.62 24.50 0.74
N PRO A 107 -10.43 25.27 0.01
CA PRO A 107 -11.88 25.12 0.06
C PRO A 107 -12.31 23.81 -0.59
N ASP A 108 -13.56 23.39 -0.32
CA ASP A 108 -14.14 22.21 -0.93
C ASP A 108 -14.12 22.31 -2.47
N PRO A 109 -13.43 21.41 -3.17
CA PRO A 109 -13.30 21.43 -4.63
C PRO A 109 -14.62 21.32 -5.39
N TYR A 110 -15.65 20.78 -4.76
CA TYR A 110 -16.97 20.58 -5.38
C TYR A 110 -17.86 21.84 -5.34
N ILE A 111 -17.39 22.93 -4.76
CA ILE A 111 -18.14 24.18 -4.64
C ILE A 111 -17.57 25.23 -5.59
N GLY A 112 -18.41 25.76 -6.48
CA GLY A 112 -18.05 26.84 -7.40
C GLY A 112 -16.92 26.49 -8.35
N GLN A 113 -15.84 27.29 -8.35
CA GLN A 113 -14.64 27.10 -9.18
C GLN A 113 -13.42 26.67 -8.36
N ASN A 114 -13.65 26.06 -7.20
CA ASN A 114 -12.56 25.66 -6.29
C ASN A 114 -11.76 24.46 -6.81
N ASP A 115 -12.25 23.75 -7.81
CA ASP A 115 -11.54 22.68 -8.53
C ASP A 115 -10.18 23.14 -9.05
N SER A 116 -10.10 24.39 -9.56
CA SER A 116 -8.85 24.99 -10.03
C SER A 116 -7.82 25.20 -8.92
N ILE A 117 -8.26 25.39 -7.67
CA ILE A 117 -7.39 25.49 -6.50
C ILE A 117 -6.86 24.11 -6.13
N ALA A 118 -7.72 23.12 -6.14
CA ALA A 118 -7.35 21.73 -5.88
C ALA A 118 -6.39 21.17 -6.95
N GLU A 119 -6.66 21.45 -8.23
CA GLU A 119 -5.80 21.04 -9.34
C GLU A 119 -4.35 21.51 -9.14
N LYS A 120 -4.14 22.73 -8.70
CA LYS A 120 -2.79 23.27 -8.44
C LYS A 120 -2.01 22.49 -7.41
N GLN A 121 -2.68 21.82 -6.47
CA GLN A 121 -2.03 20.99 -5.46
C GLN A 121 -1.47 19.70 -6.06
N SER A 122 -2.04 19.23 -7.16
CA SER A 122 -1.59 18.02 -7.85
C SER A 122 -0.22 18.18 -8.53
N TYR A 123 0.21 19.41 -8.79
CA TYR A 123 1.51 19.70 -9.39
C TYR A 123 2.64 19.88 -8.37
N LYS A 124 2.32 19.81 -7.09
CA LYS A 124 3.29 19.98 -6.01
C LYS A 124 3.86 18.63 -5.56
N THR A 125 5.01 18.68 -4.91
CA THR A 125 5.57 17.54 -4.23
C THR A 125 5.04 17.47 -2.81
N TRP A 126 4.52 16.34 -2.41
CA TRP A 126 3.97 16.08 -1.09
C TRP A 126 4.73 14.96 -0.42
N TRP A 127 4.88 15.07 0.88
CA TRP A 127 5.56 14.08 1.70
C TRP A 127 4.61 13.56 2.77
N MET A 128 4.54 12.24 2.90
CA MET A 128 3.75 11.58 3.92
C MET A 128 4.67 10.81 4.85
N LYS A 129 4.49 10.96 6.16
CA LYS A 129 5.29 10.29 7.18
C LYS A 129 4.42 9.53 8.17
N ARG A 130 4.81 8.30 8.47
CA ARG A 130 4.25 7.47 9.52
C ARG A 130 5.34 6.97 10.44
N GLU A 131 5.18 7.19 11.72
CA GLU A 131 6.00 6.57 12.75
C GLU A 131 5.24 5.40 13.37
N PHE A 132 5.93 4.30 13.63
CA PHE A 132 5.36 3.10 14.23
C PHE A 132 6.38 2.32 15.04
N GLU A 133 5.91 1.59 16.02
CA GLU A 133 6.75 0.79 16.91
C GLU A 133 6.47 -0.71 16.73
N LEU A 134 7.51 -1.51 16.91
CA LEU A 134 7.45 -2.96 16.86
C LEU A 134 8.15 -3.51 18.11
N ASP A 135 7.45 -4.33 18.87
CA ASP A 135 8.04 -5.00 20.05
C ASP A 135 9.19 -5.95 19.66
N SER A 136 9.03 -6.63 18.53
CA SER A 136 10.02 -7.60 18.04
C SER A 136 10.11 -7.52 16.52
N PRO A 137 11.05 -6.73 15.98
CA PRO A 137 11.33 -6.69 14.56
C PRO A 137 11.71 -8.09 14.03
N SER A 138 11.14 -8.49 12.90
CA SER A 138 11.41 -9.78 12.27
C SER A 138 12.24 -9.58 11.00
N SER A 139 13.23 -10.44 10.79
CA SER A 139 14.00 -10.45 9.53
C SER A 139 13.16 -10.86 8.31
N HIS A 140 11.99 -11.50 8.54
CA HIS A 140 11.07 -11.92 7.51
C HIS A 140 9.82 -11.04 7.54
N CYS A 141 9.95 -9.79 7.15
CA CYS A 141 8.87 -8.82 7.12
C CYS A 141 8.73 -8.22 5.72
N ILE A 142 7.48 -8.12 5.27
CA ILE A 142 7.12 -7.48 4.00
C ILE A 142 6.29 -6.25 4.31
N LEU A 143 6.69 -5.11 3.75
CA LEU A 143 5.89 -3.90 3.67
C LEU A 143 5.12 -3.94 2.36
N SER A 144 3.79 -3.94 2.45
CA SER A 144 2.91 -4.02 1.29
C SER A 144 2.02 -2.79 1.22
N PHE A 145 1.95 -2.18 0.04
CA PHE A 145 1.03 -1.10 -0.25
C PHE A 145 -0.12 -1.63 -1.10
N GLY A 146 -1.35 -1.43 -0.64
CA GLY A 146 -2.55 -1.82 -1.40
C GLY A 146 -2.74 -0.98 -2.67
N GLY A 147 -2.25 0.25 -2.66
CA GLY A 147 -2.22 1.15 -3.81
C GLY A 147 -1.65 2.51 -3.46
N ILE A 148 -0.87 3.08 -4.37
CA ILE A 148 -0.38 4.46 -4.31
C ILE A 148 -0.51 5.04 -5.72
N ALA A 149 -1.21 6.16 -5.85
CA ALA A 149 -1.32 6.88 -7.10
C ALA A 149 -0.66 8.27 -6.94
N ASN A 150 0.11 8.74 -7.94
CA ASN A 150 0.49 8.12 -9.22
C ASN A 150 1.96 7.72 -9.23
N LYS A 151 2.83 8.55 -8.66
CA LYS A 151 4.28 8.34 -8.60
C LYS A 151 4.78 8.69 -7.22
N CYS A 152 5.55 7.80 -6.64
CA CYS A 152 6.13 8.02 -5.33
C CYS A 152 7.51 7.38 -5.19
N THR A 153 8.22 7.83 -4.18
CA THR A 153 9.45 7.24 -3.68
C THR A 153 9.24 6.90 -2.20
N ILE A 154 9.76 5.75 -1.76
CA ILE A 154 9.48 5.20 -0.44
C ILE A 154 10.78 4.98 0.33
N TRP A 155 10.82 5.49 1.56
CA TRP A 155 11.95 5.33 2.47
C TRP A 155 11.52 4.73 3.81
N LEU A 156 12.32 3.84 4.35
CA LEU A 156 12.16 3.31 5.70
C LEU A 156 13.42 3.58 6.52
N ASN A 157 13.27 4.26 7.64
CA ASN A 157 14.39 4.61 8.53
C ASN A 157 15.55 5.34 7.80
N GLY A 158 15.19 6.20 6.82
CA GLY A 158 16.15 6.93 5.97
C GLY A 158 16.79 6.09 4.86
N LYS A 159 16.41 4.82 4.70
CA LYS A 159 16.86 3.96 3.59
C LYS A 159 15.84 3.97 2.47
N LEU A 160 16.28 4.27 1.25
CA LEU A 160 15.47 4.15 0.06
C LEU A 160 15.08 2.68 -0.16
N LEU A 161 13.79 2.42 -0.22
CA LEU A 161 13.24 1.10 -0.57
C LEU A 161 13.03 0.98 -2.07
N GLY A 162 12.51 2.02 -2.70
CA GLY A 162 12.24 2.05 -4.14
C GLY A 162 11.26 3.13 -4.56
N THR A 163 10.85 3.07 -5.80
CA THR A 163 9.87 3.95 -6.42
C THR A 163 8.69 3.14 -6.94
N HIS A 164 7.53 3.78 -7.03
CA HIS A 164 6.35 3.22 -7.67
C HIS A 164 5.77 4.25 -8.62
N GLU A 165 5.26 3.77 -9.76
CA GLU A 165 4.54 4.57 -10.72
C GLU A 165 3.36 3.76 -11.26
N GLY A 166 2.15 4.30 -11.07
CA GLY A 166 0.90 3.65 -11.48
C GLY A 166 -0.28 4.16 -10.70
N MET A 167 -1.49 3.83 -11.16
CA MET A 167 -2.74 4.20 -10.51
C MET A 167 -3.34 3.04 -9.68
N PHE A 168 -2.92 1.82 -9.93
CA PHE A 168 -3.48 0.62 -9.32
C PHE A 168 -2.40 -0.23 -8.69
N GLY A 169 -2.73 -0.83 -7.55
CA GLY A 169 -1.81 -1.61 -6.79
C GLY A 169 -0.72 -0.79 -6.10
N GLY A 170 0.18 -1.46 -5.46
CA GLY A 170 1.33 -0.86 -4.79
C GLY A 170 2.49 -1.84 -4.76
N PRO A 171 3.69 -1.35 -4.44
CA PRO A 171 4.87 -2.19 -4.34
C PRO A 171 4.88 -2.98 -3.03
N ASP A 172 5.57 -4.11 -3.07
CA ASP A 172 5.95 -4.91 -1.92
C ASP A 172 7.45 -4.86 -1.71
N PHE A 173 7.88 -4.66 -0.48
CA PHE A 173 9.30 -4.59 -0.12
C PHE A 173 9.62 -5.57 1.01
N SER A 174 10.68 -6.35 0.86
CA SER A 174 11.26 -7.11 1.97
C SER A 174 12.06 -6.16 2.86
N ILE A 175 11.56 -5.87 4.06
CA ILE A 175 12.08 -4.81 4.93
C ILE A 175 12.73 -5.32 6.21
N GLY A 176 12.77 -6.62 6.44
CA GLY A 176 13.23 -7.19 7.70
C GLY A 176 14.59 -6.68 8.18
N ASN A 177 15.51 -6.46 7.24
CA ASN A 177 16.86 -5.97 7.55
C ASN A 177 16.93 -4.45 7.89
N TYR A 178 15.85 -3.71 7.64
CA TYR A 178 15.77 -2.27 7.87
C TYR A 178 14.94 -1.91 9.09
N LEU A 179 14.21 -2.89 9.66
CA LEU A 179 13.33 -2.69 10.79
C LEU A 179 14.11 -2.47 12.10
N LYS A 180 13.55 -1.59 12.91
CA LYS A 180 13.96 -1.28 14.28
C LYS A 180 12.76 -1.40 15.21
N ASN A 181 12.95 -1.19 16.53
CA ASN A 181 11.83 -1.08 17.46
C ASN A 181 10.98 0.18 17.14
N LYS A 182 11.64 1.31 16.82
CA LYS A 182 10.97 2.53 16.35
C LYS A 182 11.32 2.74 14.89
N ASN A 183 10.31 2.95 14.08
CA ASN A 183 10.43 3.03 12.64
C ASN A 183 9.75 4.28 12.10
N THR A 184 10.36 4.86 11.07
CA THR A 184 9.82 5.99 10.32
C THR A 184 9.70 5.59 8.86
N LEU A 185 8.48 5.56 8.35
CA LEU A 185 8.16 5.35 6.94
C LEU A 185 7.82 6.70 6.31
N ILE A 186 8.45 6.99 5.19
CA ILE A 186 8.25 8.22 4.42
C ILE A 186 7.95 7.86 2.96
N VAL A 187 6.98 8.55 2.40
CA VAL A 187 6.53 8.40 1.02
C VAL A 187 6.44 9.77 0.38
#